data_1a657c5442ddbeee76a4c880a4076792
#
_entry.id   1a657c5442ddbeee76a4c880a4076792
#
_cell.length_a   1.000
_cell.length_b   1.000
_cell.length_c   1.000
_cell.angle_alpha   90.00
_cell.angle_beta   90.00
_cell.angle_gamma   90.00
#
_symmetry.space_group_name_H-M   'P 1'
#
loop_
_entity.id
_entity.type
_entity.pdbx_description
1 polymer ?
#
loop_
_entity_poly.entity_id
_entity_poly.type
_entity_poly.pdbx_seq_one_letter_code
_entity_poly.pdbx_strand_id
1 'polypeptide(L)'
;LMDNGHYHPQEYVSDKISALLCFFPEIALHITRGVRWDSDHVVLFEDETREMAKEVVRNNALDRVYMALDFFDASINRISAWTVGFRSWQKALLNAMCLPNEELKRLQNESRFTELMVKQEEAKMLPFADVWEEYCRRCGVTAGPEWFEEIKKYETEVLSKRG
;
A
#
# COMPACT_ATOMS: atom_id res chain seq x y z
N LEU A 1 -6.01 16.96 -1.75
CA LEU A 1 -4.84 16.08 -1.82
C LEU A 1 -4.24 15.92 -0.44
N MET A 2 -3.91 14.72 -0.09
CA MET A 2 -3.18 14.37 1.11
C MET A 2 -1.92 13.60 0.69
N ASP A 3 -0.78 14.01 1.22
CA ASP A 3 0.52 13.42 0.94
C ASP A 3 1.12 12.94 2.26
N ASN A 4 1.37 11.64 2.38
CA ASN A 4 1.81 11.09 3.65
C ASN A 4 3.30 11.33 3.97
N GLY A 5 4.11 11.82 3.01
CA GLY A 5 5.48 12.27 3.26
C GLY A 5 5.57 13.61 3.98
N HIS A 6 4.52 14.45 3.90
CA HIS A 6 4.51 15.79 4.45
C HIS A 6 4.04 15.87 5.92
N TYR A 7 3.75 14.74 6.53
CA TYR A 7 3.36 14.67 7.95
C TYR A 7 4.57 14.35 8.84
N HIS A 8 4.42 14.64 10.11
CA HIS A 8 5.43 14.25 11.09
C HIS A 8 5.55 12.71 11.13
N PRO A 9 6.77 12.13 11.22
CA PRO A 9 6.96 10.67 11.18
C PRO A 9 6.21 9.86 12.24
N GLN A 10 5.77 10.50 13.31
CA GLN A 10 4.95 9.89 14.35
C GLN A 10 3.43 10.08 14.14
N GLU A 11 3.05 10.69 13.02
CA GLU A 11 1.67 10.98 12.70
C GLU A 11 1.15 9.97 11.68
N TYR A 12 0.13 9.21 12.05
CA TYR A 12 -0.48 8.23 11.18
C TYR A 12 -1.45 8.90 10.21
N VAL A 13 -1.12 8.85 8.93
CA VAL A 13 -1.94 9.44 7.87
C VAL A 13 -3.16 8.58 7.59
N SER A 14 -3.06 7.28 7.80
CA SER A 14 -4.19 6.35 7.72
C SER A 14 -5.39 6.82 8.57
N ASP A 15 -5.17 7.34 9.77
CA ASP A 15 -6.24 7.85 10.65
C ASP A 15 -7.02 9.04 10.07
N LYS A 16 -6.46 9.73 9.08
CA LYS A 16 -7.05 10.93 8.47
C LYS A 16 -7.95 10.61 7.26
N ILE A 17 -7.78 9.45 6.65
CA ILE A 17 -8.49 9.10 5.41
C ILE A 17 -9.99 9.04 5.63
N SER A 18 -10.45 8.28 6.62
CA SER A 18 -11.86 8.16 6.95
C SER A 18 -12.48 9.49 7.38
N ALA A 19 -11.74 10.30 8.15
CA ALA A 19 -12.18 11.62 8.58
C ALA A 19 -12.39 12.57 7.37
N LEU A 20 -11.44 12.60 6.43
CA LEU A 20 -11.57 13.43 5.23
C LEU A 20 -12.74 12.99 4.34
N LEU A 21 -12.98 11.68 4.22
CA LEU A 21 -14.10 11.15 3.45
C LEU A 21 -15.48 11.50 4.01
N CYS A 22 -15.55 11.97 5.28
CA CYS A 22 -16.78 12.54 5.85
C CYS A 22 -17.09 13.96 5.34
N PHE A 23 -16.06 14.71 4.92
CA PHE A 23 -16.20 16.10 4.48
C PHE A 23 -16.12 16.26 2.96
N PHE A 24 -15.44 15.35 2.28
CA PHE A 24 -15.20 15.41 0.85
C PHE A 24 -15.74 14.17 0.14
N PRO A 25 -16.46 14.33 -0.97
CA PRO A 25 -16.96 13.18 -1.75
C PRO A 25 -15.81 12.35 -2.32
N GLU A 26 -14.71 12.99 -2.65
CA GLU A 26 -13.50 12.38 -3.23
C GLU A 26 -12.26 13.00 -2.62
N ILE A 27 -11.20 12.22 -2.50
CA ILE A 27 -9.88 12.68 -2.05
C ILE A 27 -8.79 12.15 -2.99
N ALA A 28 -7.68 12.86 -3.06
CA ALA A 28 -6.46 12.38 -3.70
C ALA A 28 -5.42 12.08 -2.63
N LEU A 29 -4.70 10.98 -2.81
CA LEU A 29 -3.69 10.48 -1.90
C LEU A 29 -2.38 10.26 -2.65
N HIS A 30 -1.35 11.02 -2.31
CA HIS A 30 0.03 10.70 -2.63
C HIS A 30 0.56 9.72 -1.60
N ILE A 31 1.07 8.60 -2.09
CA ILE A 31 1.55 7.49 -1.27
C ILE A 31 3.05 7.43 -1.40
N THR A 32 3.72 7.65 -0.30
CA THR A 32 5.15 7.56 -0.16
C THR A 32 5.50 6.84 1.14
N ARG A 33 6.76 6.67 1.43
CA ARG A 33 7.25 6.22 2.74
C ARG A 33 8.01 7.35 3.41
N GLY A 34 7.38 8.01 4.36
CA GLY A 34 8.00 9.05 5.18
C GLY A 34 8.97 8.42 6.19
N VAL A 35 10.25 8.75 6.09
CA VAL A 35 11.29 8.34 7.06
C VAL A 35 11.61 9.48 8.03
N ARG A 36 11.46 10.68 7.56
CA ARG A 36 11.59 11.95 8.31
C ARG A 36 10.46 12.84 7.89
N TRP A 37 10.36 13.99 8.54
CA TRP A 37 9.46 15.03 8.07
C TRP A 37 9.85 15.46 6.64
N ASP A 38 8.86 15.58 5.78
CA ASP A 38 9.01 16.03 4.39
C ASP A 38 10.04 15.17 3.63
N SER A 39 9.83 13.87 3.66
CA SER A 39 10.70 12.92 2.96
C SER A 39 9.90 11.86 2.24
N ASP A 40 10.24 11.64 0.97
CA ASP A 40 9.53 10.76 0.06
C ASP A 40 10.45 9.62 -0.37
N HIS A 41 10.18 8.43 0.14
CA HIS A 41 10.93 7.23 -0.17
C HIS A 41 10.04 6.16 -0.81
N VAL A 42 10.69 5.17 -1.40
CA VAL A 42 10.01 4.03 -2.03
C VAL A 42 9.03 3.39 -1.06
N VAL A 43 7.79 3.26 -1.51
CA VAL A 43 6.72 2.58 -0.77
C VAL A 43 7.07 1.12 -0.56
N LEU A 44 7.04 0.68 0.68
CA LEU A 44 7.26 -0.70 1.09
C LEU A 44 5.96 -1.30 1.67
N PHE A 45 5.91 -2.62 1.75
CA PHE A 45 4.79 -3.34 2.35
C PHE A 45 4.92 -3.36 3.88
N GLU A 46 4.83 -2.17 4.48
CA GLU A 46 4.98 -1.93 5.91
C GLU A 46 3.65 -1.52 6.56
N ASP A 47 3.64 -1.32 7.87
CA ASP A 47 2.40 -1.18 8.64
C ASP A 47 1.57 0.03 8.20
N GLU A 48 2.16 1.22 8.07
CA GLU A 48 1.39 2.41 7.66
C GLU A 48 0.81 2.28 6.24
N THR A 49 1.59 1.74 5.29
CA THR A 49 1.12 1.45 3.94
C THR A 49 -0.10 0.50 3.97
N ARG A 50 -0.05 -0.51 4.83
CA ARG A 50 -1.14 -1.47 5.01
C ARG A 50 -2.36 -0.84 5.67
N GLU A 51 -2.16 0.02 6.68
CA GLU A 51 -3.26 0.71 7.35
C GLU A 51 -3.95 1.73 6.42
N MET A 52 -3.20 2.50 5.62
CA MET A 52 -3.80 3.37 4.60
C MET A 52 -4.67 2.57 3.61
N ALA A 53 -4.18 1.44 3.13
CA ALA A 53 -4.94 0.57 2.23
C ALA A 53 -6.21 0.00 2.92
N LYS A 54 -6.11 -0.39 4.19
CA LYS A 54 -7.27 -0.84 4.98
C LYS A 54 -8.31 0.28 5.12
N GLU A 55 -7.88 1.53 5.36
CA GLU A 55 -8.82 2.65 5.43
C GLU A 55 -9.57 2.86 4.12
N VAL A 56 -8.89 2.79 2.98
CA VAL A 56 -9.55 2.92 1.68
C VAL A 56 -10.58 1.80 1.48
N VAL A 57 -10.21 0.55 1.78
CA VAL A 57 -11.06 -0.62 1.55
C VAL A 57 -12.24 -0.67 2.51
N ARG A 58 -12.01 -0.51 3.84
CA ARG A 58 -13.08 -0.61 4.85
C ARG A 58 -14.10 0.53 4.80
N ASN A 59 -13.73 1.65 4.20
CA ASN A 59 -14.67 2.76 3.92
C ASN A 59 -15.37 2.63 2.56
N ASN A 60 -15.15 1.53 1.83
CA ASN A 60 -15.68 1.30 0.49
C ASN A 60 -15.37 2.50 -0.44
N ALA A 61 -14.11 2.95 -0.43
CA ALA A 61 -13.70 4.21 -1.05
C ALA A 61 -12.73 4.03 -2.22
N LEU A 62 -12.65 2.84 -2.81
CA LEU A 62 -11.77 2.58 -3.96
C LEU A 62 -12.09 3.44 -5.18
N ASP A 63 -13.34 3.84 -5.36
CA ASP A 63 -13.83 4.71 -6.41
C ASP A 63 -13.81 6.20 -6.05
N ARG A 64 -13.49 6.53 -4.80
CA ARG A 64 -13.49 7.89 -4.24
C ARG A 64 -12.11 8.39 -3.84
N VAL A 65 -11.10 7.53 -3.87
CA VAL A 65 -9.73 7.88 -3.50
C VAL A 65 -8.83 7.72 -4.73
N TYR A 66 -8.36 8.83 -5.26
CA TYR A 66 -7.38 8.86 -6.33
C TYR A 66 -5.99 8.63 -5.75
N MET A 67 -5.41 7.48 -6.04
CA MET A 67 -4.15 7.03 -5.44
C MET A 67 -3.01 7.16 -6.44
N ALA A 68 -1.97 7.89 -6.06
CA ALA A 68 -0.74 8.04 -6.81
C ALA A 68 0.47 7.73 -5.93
N LEU A 69 1.48 7.08 -6.50
CA LEU A 69 2.77 6.94 -5.83
C LEU A 69 3.58 8.21 -6.11
N ASP A 70 4.09 8.81 -5.05
CA ASP A 70 4.96 9.99 -5.13
C ASP A 70 6.18 9.79 -4.25
N PHE A 71 7.29 9.43 -4.86
CA PHE A 71 8.55 9.28 -4.16
C PHE A 71 9.75 9.45 -5.09
N PHE A 72 10.84 9.87 -4.50
CA PHE A 72 12.12 10.00 -5.15
C PHE A 72 13.22 9.38 -4.27
N ASP A 73 13.93 8.40 -4.82
CA ASP A 73 15.10 7.82 -4.16
C ASP A 73 16.24 7.73 -5.17
N ALA A 74 17.22 8.61 -5.02
CA ALA A 74 18.35 8.73 -5.95
C ALA A 74 19.40 7.62 -5.77
N SER A 75 19.34 6.86 -4.68
CA SER A 75 20.32 5.82 -4.35
C SER A 75 20.06 4.49 -5.04
N ILE A 76 18.89 4.32 -5.66
CA ILE A 76 18.48 3.07 -6.27
C ILE A 76 17.97 3.27 -7.71
N ASN A 77 17.96 2.19 -8.48
CA ASN A 77 17.42 2.21 -9.85
C ASN A 77 15.94 2.64 -9.83
N ARG A 78 15.61 3.67 -10.62
CA ARG A 78 14.26 4.27 -10.65
C ARG A 78 13.17 3.28 -11.06
N ILE A 79 13.43 2.43 -12.06
CA ILE A 79 12.45 1.45 -12.54
C ILE A 79 12.19 0.40 -11.46
N SER A 80 13.24 -0.04 -10.77
CA SER A 80 13.12 -0.94 -9.62
C SER A 80 12.33 -0.30 -8.48
N ALA A 81 12.61 0.97 -8.18
CA ALA A 81 11.88 1.73 -7.16
C ALA A 81 10.38 1.80 -7.46
N TRP A 82 10.02 2.15 -8.70
CA TRP A 82 8.62 2.19 -9.14
C TRP A 82 7.96 0.81 -9.06
N THR A 83 8.64 -0.22 -9.56
CA THR A 83 8.10 -1.58 -9.53
C THR A 83 7.84 -2.06 -8.10
N VAL A 84 8.79 -1.84 -7.19
CA VAL A 84 8.62 -2.19 -5.77
C VAL A 84 7.47 -1.39 -5.15
N GLY A 85 7.42 -0.08 -5.37
CA GLY A 85 6.38 0.78 -4.81
C GLY A 85 4.97 0.39 -5.29
N PHE A 86 4.77 0.23 -6.60
CA PHE A 86 3.48 -0.20 -7.14
C PHE A 86 3.06 -1.57 -6.61
N ARG A 87 3.96 -2.53 -6.60
CA ARG A 87 3.68 -3.88 -6.08
C ARG A 87 3.38 -3.85 -4.59
N SER A 88 4.06 -3.04 -3.81
CA SER A 88 3.82 -2.89 -2.37
C SER A 88 2.43 -2.32 -2.10
N TRP A 89 2.04 -1.27 -2.83
CA TRP A 89 0.70 -0.69 -2.70
C TRP A 89 -0.41 -1.66 -3.16
N GLN A 90 -0.24 -2.33 -4.30
CA GLN A 90 -1.18 -3.36 -4.77
C GLN A 90 -1.33 -4.50 -3.76
N LYS A 91 -0.23 -4.97 -3.16
CA LYS A 91 -0.26 -5.97 -2.10
C LYS A 91 -1.03 -5.46 -0.88
N ALA A 92 -0.84 -4.21 -0.49
CA ALA A 92 -1.55 -3.62 0.64
C ALA A 92 -3.06 -3.57 0.40
N LEU A 93 -3.50 -3.12 -0.77
CA LEU A 93 -4.91 -3.12 -1.17
C LEU A 93 -5.49 -4.53 -1.22
N LEU A 94 -4.81 -5.46 -1.88
CA LEU A 94 -5.28 -6.84 -1.97
C LEU A 94 -5.36 -7.51 -0.59
N ASN A 95 -4.38 -7.28 0.28
CA ASN A 95 -4.40 -7.76 1.65
C ASN A 95 -5.61 -7.19 2.43
N ALA A 96 -5.86 -5.90 2.31
CA ALA A 96 -7.00 -5.26 2.94
C ALA A 96 -8.35 -5.82 2.45
N MET A 97 -8.46 -6.17 1.15
CA MET A 97 -9.66 -6.80 0.58
C MET A 97 -9.88 -8.23 1.09
N CYS A 98 -8.81 -8.94 1.47
CA CYS A 98 -8.90 -10.30 2.02
C CYS A 98 -9.34 -10.35 3.49
N LEU A 99 -9.35 -9.21 4.19
CA LEU A 99 -9.80 -9.14 5.59
C LEU A 99 -11.31 -9.30 5.71
N PRO A 100 -11.83 -9.87 6.80
CA PRO A 100 -13.26 -9.99 7.05
C PRO A 100 -13.85 -8.64 7.50
N ASN A 101 -13.79 -7.62 6.64
CA ASN A 101 -14.06 -6.22 6.98
C ASN A 101 -15.46 -6.00 7.58
N GLU A 102 -16.49 -6.68 7.07
CA GLU A 102 -17.86 -6.56 7.60
C GLU A 102 -17.98 -7.12 9.02
N GLU A 103 -17.33 -8.24 9.31
CA GLU A 103 -17.30 -8.80 10.67
C GLU A 103 -16.54 -7.90 11.63
N LEU A 104 -15.37 -7.39 11.23
CA LEU A 104 -14.58 -6.47 12.04
C LEU A 104 -15.36 -5.19 12.36
N LYS A 105 -16.04 -4.62 11.38
CA LYS A 105 -16.91 -3.45 11.55
C LYS A 105 -18.08 -3.74 12.49
N ARG A 106 -18.72 -4.90 12.36
CA ARG A 106 -19.79 -5.31 13.26
C ARG A 106 -19.30 -5.41 14.70
N LEU A 107 -18.17 -6.09 14.95
CA LEU A 107 -17.57 -6.21 16.29
C LEU A 107 -17.23 -4.85 16.89
N GLN A 108 -16.72 -3.93 16.09
CA GLN A 108 -16.43 -2.56 16.51
C GLN A 108 -17.71 -1.82 16.93
N ASN A 109 -18.75 -1.88 16.12
CA ASN A 109 -20.04 -1.21 16.39
C ASN A 109 -20.75 -1.80 17.62
N GLU A 110 -20.57 -3.09 17.90
CA GLU A 110 -21.10 -3.77 19.08
C GLU A 110 -20.21 -3.58 20.33
N SER A 111 -19.13 -2.81 20.23
CA SER A 111 -18.14 -2.60 21.31
C SER A 111 -17.49 -3.90 21.82
N ARG A 112 -17.41 -4.92 20.97
CA ARG A 112 -16.77 -6.22 21.26
C ARG A 112 -15.27 -6.16 20.97
N PHE A 113 -14.57 -5.26 21.64
CA PHE A 113 -13.19 -4.91 21.33
C PHE A 113 -12.19 -6.06 21.55
N THR A 114 -12.41 -6.92 22.52
CA THR A 114 -11.56 -8.10 22.74
C THR A 114 -11.63 -9.06 21.55
N GLU A 115 -12.83 -9.33 21.05
CA GLU A 115 -13.02 -10.20 19.88
C GLU A 115 -12.49 -9.54 18.60
N LEU A 116 -12.71 -8.24 18.47
CA LEU A 116 -12.13 -7.47 17.36
C LEU A 116 -10.61 -7.62 17.31
N MET A 117 -9.94 -7.42 18.45
CA MET A 117 -8.48 -7.58 18.56
C MET A 117 -8.05 -9.00 18.17
N VAL A 118 -8.68 -10.03 18.72
CA VAL A 118 -8.36 -11.44 18.40
C VAL A 118 -8.54 -11.72 16.92
N LYS A 119 -9.64 -11.27 16.32
CA LYS A 119 -9.91 -11.48 14.88
C LYS A 119 -8.90 -10.75 14.00
N GLN A 120 -8.50 -9.55 14.37
CA GLN A 120 -7.47 -8.81 13.63
C GLN A 120 -6.11 -9.51 13.70
N GLU A 121 -5.72 -10.05 14.86
CA GLU A 121 -4.46 -10.78 15.00
C GLU A 121 -4.48 -12.10 14.20
N GLU A 122 -5.53 -12.89 14.32
CA GLU A 122 -5.66 -14.14 13.56
C GLU A 122 -5.67 -13.90 12.04
N ALA A 123 -6.26 -12.80 11.57
CA ALA A 123 -6.26 -12.44 10.16
C ALA A 123 -4.86 -12.14 9.59
N LYS A 124 -3.87 -11.85 10.43
CA LYS A 124 -2.46 -11.69 10.00
C LYS A 124 -1.84 -12.98 9.49
N MET A 125 -2.40 -14.13 9.89
CA MET A 125 -1.93 -15.46 9.47
C MET A 125 -2.60 -15.98 8.19
N LEU A 126 -3.39 -15.16 7.51
CA LEU A 126 -3.93 -15.51 6.19
C LEU A 126 -2.79 -15.87 5.22
N PRO A 127 -2.95 -16.90 4.37
CA PRO A 127 -1.95 -17.30 3.38
C PRO A 127 -1.89 -16.31 2.22
N PHE A 128 -1.54 -15.07 2.53
CA PHE A 128 -1.56 -13.95 1.58
C PHE A 128 -0.60 -14.16 0.42
N ALA A 129 0.49 -14.88 0.62
CA ALA A 129 1.43 -15.19 -0.45
C ALA A 129 0.74 -15.94 -1.61
N ASP A 130 -0.10 -16.93 -1.29
CA ASP A 130 -0.83 -17.72 -2.29
C ASP A 130 -1.88 -16.87 -3.03
N VAL A 131 -2.54 -15.97 -2.30
CA VAL A 131 -3.50 -15.01 -2.90
C VAL A 131 -2.78 -14.06 -3.85
N TRP A 132 -1.62 -13.55 -3.47
CA TRP A 132 -0.80 -12.68 -4.32
C TRP A 132 -0.31 -13.42 -5.57
N GLU A 133 0.14 -14.66 -5.43
CA GLU A 133 0.58 -15.49 -6.56
C GLU A 133 -0.56 -15.70 -7.57
N GLU A 134 -1.74 -16.09 -7.09
CA GLU A 134 -2.92 -16.28 -7.94
C GLU A 134 -3.37 -14.97 -8.61
N TYR A 135 -3.33 -13.85 -7.89
CA TYR A 135 -3.62 -12.54 -8.47
C TYR A 135 -2.64 -12.21 -9.61
N CYS A 136 -1.35 -12.35 -9.38
CA CYS A 136 -0.34 -12.13 -10.42
C CYS A 136 -0.52 -13.04 -11.62
N ARG A 137 -0.81 -14.34 -11.38
CA ARG A 137 -1.10 -15.30 -12.44
C ARG A 137 -2.29 -14.86 -13.31
N ARG A 138 -3.35 -14.37 -12.70
CA ARG A 138 -4.54 -13.85 -13.44
C ARG A 138 -4.21 -12.58 -14.23
N CYS A 139 -3.32 -11.76 -13.74
CA CYS A 139 -2.86 -10.55 -14.43
C CYS A 139 -1.79 -10.83 -15.50
N GLY A 140 -1.31 -12.08 -15.63
CA GLY A 140 -0.25 -12.44 -16.58
C GLY A 140 1.12 -11.86 -16.23
N VAL A 141 1.39 -11.63 -14.94
CA VAL A 141 2.67 -11.11 -14.44
C VAL A 141 3.28 -12.05 -13.40
N THR A 142 4.60 -11.94 -13.18
CA THR A 142 5.30 -12.76 -12.20
C THR A 142 4.94 -12.34 -10.77
N ALA A 143 4.75 -13.31 -9.89
CA ALA A 143 4.52 -13.05 -8.46
C ALA A 143 5.83 -12.80 -7.71
N GLY A 144 6.88 -13.50 -8.09
CA GLY A 144 8.22 -13.45 -7.50
C GLY A 144 9.08 -12.29 -8.02
N PRO A 145 10.39 -12.35 -7.76
CA PRO A 145 11.34 -11.28 -8.09
C PRO A 145 11.90 -11.36 -9.52
N GLU A 146 11.41 -12.24 -10.38
CA GLU A 146 11.94 -12.49 -11.73
C GLU A 146 11.92 -11.22 -12.61
N TRP A 147 10.97 -10.32 -12.39
CA TRP A 147 10.91 -9.02 -13.04
C TRP A 147 12.19 -8.19 -12.86
N PHE A 148 12.93 -8.44 -11.77
CA PHE A 148 14.16 -7.69 -11.49
C PHE A 148 15.31 -8.08 -12.43
N GLU A 149 15.34 -9.30 -12.93
CA GLU A 149 16.34 -9.74 -13.92
C GLU A 149 16.19 -8.96 -15.23
N GLU A 150 14.97 -8.69 -15.66
CA GLU A 150 14.70 -7.86 -16.83
C GLU A 150 15.17 -6.41 -16.64
N ILE A 151 15.01 -5.86 -15.44
CA ILE A 151 15.52 -4.51 -15.13
C ILE A 151 17.05 -4.49 -15.15
N LYS A 152 17.72 -5.48 -14.55
CA LYS A 152 19.19 -5.59 -14.60
C LYS A 152 19.71 -5.70 -16.02
N LYS A 153 19.03 -6.46 -16.84
CA LYS A 153 19.36 -6.58 -18.27
C LYS A 153 19.21 -5.22 -18.97
N TYR A 154 18.08 -4.54 -18.78
CA TYR A 154 17.86 -3.21 -19.34
C TYR A 154 18.90 -2.19 -18.86
N GLU A 155 19.27 -2.22 -17.59
CA GLU A 155 20.31 -1.37 -17.02
C GLU A 155 21.66 -1.59 -17.70
N THR A 156 22.03 -2.85 -17.90
CA THR A 156 23.30 -3.22 -18.55
C THR A 156 23.29 -2.93 -20.05
N GLU A 157 22.23 -3.26 -20.76
CA GLU A 157 22.17 -3.19 -22.22
C GLU A 157 21.83 -1.79 -22.76
N VAL A 158 21.10 -1.01 -21.97
CA VAL A 158 20.56 0.28 -22.42
C VAL A 158 21.06 1.45 -21.58
N LEU A 159 20.84 1.43 -20.25
CA LEU A 159 21.14 2.60 -19.42
C LEU A 159 22.63 2.88 -19.33
N SER A 160 23.47 1.84 -19.19
CA SER A 160 24.93 1.98 -19.15
C SER A 160 25.55 2.61 -20.39
N LYS A 161 24.80 2.62 -21.51
CA LYS A 161 25.25 3.20 -22.80
C LYS A 161 24.79 4.63 -23.03
N ARG A 162 24.01 5.18 -22.11
CA ARG A 162 23.48 6.54 -22.25
C ARG A 162 24.38 7.64 -21.68
N GLY A 163 25.54 7.26 -21.14
CA GLY A 163 26.56 8.19 -20.64
C GLY A 163 26.33 8.63 -19.22
#